data_12ff538f27c6a6a4c6ca3441577046cc
#
_entry.id   12ff538f27c6a6a4c6ca3441577046cc
#
_cell.length_a   1.000
_cell.length_b   1.000
_cell.length_c   1.000
_cell.angle_alpha   90.00
_cell.angle_beta   90.00
_cell.angle_gamma   90.00
#
_symmetry.space_group_name_H-M   'P 1'
#
loop_
_entity.id
_entity.type
_entity.pdbx_description
1 polymer ?
#
loop_
_entity_poly.entity_id
_entity_poly.type
_entity_poly.pdbx_seq_one_letter_code
_entity_poly.pdbx_strand_id
1 'polypeptide(L)'
;MRFIKRFIRTIDAINDWVGRFLSYFLFAFFVLLFIEVILRYFFNSPTVWANELAQMLFGAYAILGGGYILLTGGHVNVDIVYTRFSAKTRAAVDIVTSTLFFLFCGMLLVYGGSLAWDSLSRFEHSQSAWNPPLYPAKLMIPTAAALLILQGITKFIRDVLILLGKDVSAGPTPGKGESL
;
A
#
# COMPACT_ATOMS: atom_id res chain seq x y z
N MET A 1 13.08 22.00 -12.11
CA MET A 1 11.65 21.98 -11.74
C MET A 1 10.78 21.08 -12.61
N ARG A 2 10.87 21.14 -13.96
CA ARG A 2 10.03 20.27 -14.83
C ARG A 2 10.25 18.77 -14.61
N PHE A 3 11.48 18.32 -14.40
CA PHE A 3 11.84 16.93 -14.16
C PHE A 3 11.23 16.40 -12.84
N ILE A 4 11.37 17.15 -11.74
CA ILE A 4 10.82 16.79 -10.42
C ILE A 4 9.29 16.64 -10.48
N LYS A 5 8.61 17.60 -11.13
CA LYS A 5 7.15 17.53 -11.30
C LYS A 5 6.71 16.31 -12.13
N ARG A 6 7.48 15.95 -13.16
CA ARG A 6 7.21 14.77 -14.00
C ARG A 6 7.40 13.47 -13.20
N PHE A 7 8.49 13.39 -12.43
CA PHE A 7 8.78 12.25 -11.56
C PHE A 7 7.67 12.02 -10.54
N ILE A 8 7.30 13.06 -9.79
CA ILE A 8 6.20 13.00 -8.81
C ILE A 8 4.91 12.50 -9.49
N ARG A 9 4.53 13.09 -10.62
CA ARG A 9 3.30 12.72 -11.33
C ARG A 9 3.30 11.25 -11.79
N THR A 10 4.45 10.73 -12.23
CA THR A 10 4.55 9.33 -12.66
C THR A 10 4.37 8.37 -11.48
N ILE A 11 5.00 8.64 -10.35
CA ILE A 11 4.86 7.80 -9.15
C ILE A 11 3.44 7.85 -8.60
N ASP A 12 2.85 9.05 -8.54
CA ASP A 12 1.44 9.22 -8.13
C ASP A 12 0.49 8.43 -9.04
N ALA A 13 0.70 8.47 -10.36
CA ALA A 13 -0.11 7.74 -11.32
C ALA A 13 0.02 6.22 -11.18
N ILE A 14 1.22 5.72 -10.87
CA ILE A 14 1.45 4.29 -10.60
C ILE A 14 0.68 3.87 -9.36
N ASN A 15 0.83 4.57 -8.23
CA ASN A 15 0.14 4.24 -6.99
C ASN A 15 -1.38 4.38 -7.12
N ASP A 16 -1.88 5.38 -7.84
CA ASP A 16 -3.31 5.55 -8.12
C ASP A 16 -3.86 4.39 -8.97
N TRP A 17 -3.12 3.98 -10.01
CA TRP A 17 -3.49 2.83 -10.83
C TRP A 17 -3.53 1.53 -10.01
N VAL A 18 -2.49 1.28 -9.19
CA VAL A 18 -2.43 0.13 -8.29
C VAL A 18 -3.62 0.16 -7.31
N GLY A 19 -3.92 1.30 -6.70
CA GLY A 19 -5.04 1.45 -5.77
C GLY A 19 -6.39 1.14 -6.40
N ARG A 20 -6.65 1.65 -7.61
CA ARG A 20 -7.88 1.33 -8.36
C ARG A 20 -7.96 -0.15 -8.74
N PHE A 21 -6.84 -0.74 -9.18
CA PHE A 21 -6.79 -2.16 -9.48
C PHE A 21 -7.13 -3.01 -8.25
N LEU A 22 -6.58 -2.65 -7.09
CA LEU A 22 -6.83 -3.34 -5.83
C LEU A 22 -8.29 -3.24 -5.37
N SER A 23 -9.02 -2.20 -5.75
CA SER A 23 -10.46 -2.08 -5.45
C SER A 23 -11.26 -3.24 -6.08
N TYR A 24 -10.88 -3.68 -7.28
CA TYR A 24 -11.50 -4.85 -7.91
C TYR A 24 -11.15 -6.16 -7.17
N PHE A 25 -9.96 -6.25 -6.59
CA PHE A 25 -9.57 -7.40 -5.75
C PHE A 25 -10.44 -7.51 -4.51
N LEU A 26 -10.76 -6.39 -3.88
CA LEU A 26 -11.66 -6.38 -2.72
C LEU A 26 -13.04 -6.95 -3.07
N PHE A 27 -13.57 -6.57 -4.22
CA PHE A 27 -14.84 -7.11 -4.71
C PHE A 27 -14.75 -8.61 -5.01
N ALA A 28 -13.71 -9.05 -5.71
CA ALA A 28 -13.47 -10.47 -6.01
C ALA A 28 -13.32 -11.31 -4.73
N PHE A 29 -12.58 -10.79 -3.75
CA PHE A 29 -12.42 -11.41 -2.44
C PHE A 29 -13.76 -11.54 -1.69
N PHE A 30 -14.59 -10.50 -1.70
CA PHE A 30 -15.92 -10.54 -1.09
C PHE A 30 -16.81 -11.63 -1.72
N VAL A 31 -16.87 -11.66 -3.05
CA VAL A 31 -17.65 -12.67 -3.79
C VAL A 31 -17.15 -14.09 -3.50
N LEU A 32 -15.84 -14.29 -3.45
CA LEU A 32 -15.24 -15.59 -3.14
C LEU A 32 -15.64 -16.07 -1.73
N LEU A 33 -15.50 -15.22 -0.72
CA LEU A 33 -15.89 -15.56 0.64
C LEU A 33 -17.39 -15.80 0.76
N PHE A 34 -18.22 -15.01 0.08
CA PHE A 34 -19.66 -15.17 0.09
C PHE A 34 -20.08 -16.53 -0.49
N ILE A 35 -19.49 -16.93 -1.62
CA ILE A 35 -19.71 -18.24 -2.23
C ILE A 35 -19.26 -19.37 -1.28
N GLU A 36 -18.09 -19.23 -0.65
CA GLU A 36 -17.58 -20.24 0.29
C GLU A 36 -18.52 -20.42 1.48
N VAL A 37 -19.07 -19.33 2.02
CA VAL A 37 -20.06 -19.39 3.11
C VAL A 37 -21.31 -20.15 2.67
N ILE A 38 -21.82 -19.87 1.47
CA ILE A 38 -22.99 -20.58 0.94
C ILE A 38 -22.71 -22.07 0.79
N LEU A 39 -21.58 -22.44 0.15
CA LEU A 39 -21.19 -23.83 -0.05
C LEU A 39 -21.02 -24.57 1.27
N ARG A 40 -20.44 -23.93 2.27
CA ARG A 40 -20.16 -24.50 3.58
C ARG A 40 -21.44 -24.73 4.40
N TYR A 41 -22.33 -23.74 4.45
CA TYR A 41 -23.47 -23.78 5.37
C TYR A 41 -24.76 -24.30 4.74
N PHE A 42 -25.00 -24.09 3.44
CA PHE A 42 -26.20 -24.54 2.75
C PHE A 42 -26.01 -25.88 2.05
N PHE A 43 -24.84 -26.10 1.49
CA PHE A 43 -24.56 -27.33 0.73
C PHE A 43 -23.69 -28.33 1.49
N ASN A 44 -23.25 -27.99 2.71
CA ASN A 44 -22.33 -28.81 3.52
C ASN A 44 -21.12 -29.34 2.74
N SER A 45 -20.64 -28.55 1.76
CA SER A 45 -19.56 -28.89 0.85
C SER A 45 -18.51 -27.77 0.86
N PRO A 46 -17.73 -27.62 1.98
CA PRO A 46 -16.70 -26.60 2.06
C PRO A 46 -15.57 -26.87 1.05
N THR A 47 -15.05 -25.79 0.44
CA THR A 47 -13.91 -25.91 -0.45
C THR A 47 -12.59 -25.88 0.35
N VAL A 48 -11.57 -26.62 -0.13
CA VAL A 48 -10.24 -26.64 0.53
C VAL A 48 -9.36 -25.44 0.15
N TRP A 49 -9.69 -24.75 -0.95
CA TRP A 49 -8.84 -23.72 -1.55
C TRP A 49 -9.32 -22.29 -1.32
N ALA A 50 -10.64 -22.07 -1.15
CA ALA A 50 -11.21 -20.72 -1.16
C ALA A 50 -10.72 -19.86 0.01
N ASN A 51 -10.60 -20.45 1.21
CA ASN A 51 -10.14 -19.73 2.38
C ASN A 51 -8.67 -19.31 2.25
N GLU A 52 -7.81 -20.17 1.74
CA GLU A 52 -6.39 -19.87 1.57
C GLU A 52 -6.16 -18.85 0.44
N LEU A 53 -6.88 -18.99 -0.69
CA LEU A 53 -6.87 -17.99 -1.75
C LEU A 53 -7.35 -16.63 -1.26
N ALA A 54 -8.42 -16.61 -0.46
CA ALA A 54 -8.93 -15.39 0.15
C ALA A 54 -7.89 -14.69 1.04
N GLN A 55 -7.15 -15.44 1.86
CA GLN A 55 -6.09 -14.91 2.69
C GLN A 55 -4.94 -14.34 1.85
N MET A 56 -4.54 -15.00 0.77
CA MET A 56 -3.50 -14.52 -0.14
C MET A 56 -3.93 -13.22 -0.86
N LEU A 57 -5.17 -13.15 -1.35
CA LEU A 57 -5.72 -11.97 -2.01
C LEU A 57 -5.86 -10.79 -1.03
N PHE A 58 -6.32 -11.05 0.18
CA PHE A 58 -6.43 -10.02 1.22
C PHE A 58 -5.06 -9.52 1.65
N GLY A 59 -4.09 -10.42 1.84
CA GLY A 59 -2.70 -10.04 2.13
C GLY A 59 -2.12 -9.14 1.04
N ALA A 60 -2.30 -9.50 -0.23
CA ALA A 60 -1.90 -8.69 -1.37
C ALA A 60 -2.56 -7.31 -1.37
N TYR A 61 -3.88 -7.26 -1.17
CA TYR A 61 -4.64 -6.01 -1.08
C TYR A 61 -4.12 -5.11 0.04
N ALA A 62 -3.96 -5.66 1.24
CA ALA A 62 -3.53 -4.90 2.42
C ALA A 62 -2.12 -4.32 2.27
N ILE A 63 -1.18 -5.10 1.73
CA ILE A 63 0.23 -4.70 1.60
C ILE A 63 0.41 -3.71 0.44
N LEU A 64 -0.12 -4.03 -0.75
CA LEU A 64 0.04 -3.18 -1.95
C LEU A 64 -0.77 -1.89 -1.86
N GLY A 65 -1.88 -1.87 -1.10
CA GLY A 65 -2.71 -0.69 -0.88
C GLY A 65 -2.02 0.44 -0.12
N GLY A 66 -0.94 0.13 0.63
CA GLY A 66 -0.23 1.12 1.44
C GLY A 66 0.28 2.34 0.66
N GLY A 67 0.78 2.14 -0.57
CA GLY A 67 1.24 3.23 -1.44
C GLY A 67 0.11 4.18 -1.85
N TYR A 68 -1.06 3.64 -2.17
CA TYR A 68 -2.26 4.42 -2.48
C TYR A 68 -2.79 5.19 -1.26
N ILE A 69 -2.81 4.55 -0.09
CA ILE A 69 -3.21 5.19 1.17
C ILE A 69 -2.26 6.35 1.50
N LEU A 70 -0.96 6.19 1.27
CA LEU A 70 0.01 7.28 1.45
C LEU A 70 -0.21 8.41 0.44
N LEU A 71 -0.54 8.09 -0.81
CA LEU A 71 -0.86 9.07 -1.86
C LEU A 71 -2.08 9.92 -1.50
N THR A 72 -3.15 9.27 -1.01
CA THR A 72 -4.43 9.94 -0.67
C THR A 72 -4.43 10.63 0.69
N GLY A 73 -3.31 10.55 1.44
CA GLY A 73 -3.21 11.13 2.78
C GLY A 73 -3.98 10.35 3.85
N GLY A 74 -4.41 9.12 3.52
CA GLY A 74 -5.17 8.24 4.44
C GLY A 74 -4.33 7.56 5.51
N HIS A 75 -3.01 7.82 5.59
CA HIS A 75 -2.23 7.39 6.75
C HIS A 75 -2.73 8.10 8.00
N VAL A 76 -2.94 7.31 9.06
CA VAL A 76 -3.43 7.80 10.36
C VAL A 76 -2.51 8.92 10.86
N ASN A 77 -2.88 10.14 10.55
CA ASN A 77 -2.34 11.32 11.19
C ASN A 77 -3.19 11.58 12.44
N VAL A 78 -2.57 12.07 13.49
CA VAL A 78 -3.32 12.55 14.66
C VAL A 78 -3.95 13.90 14.25
N ASP A 79 -5.04 13.83 13.47
CA ASP A 79 -5.68 14.98 12.81
C ASP A 79 -5.99 16.12 13.75
N ILE A 80 -6.33 15.81 15.01
CA ILE A 80 -6.68 16.78 16.04
C ILE A 80 -5.50 17.73 16.35
N VAL A 81 -4.27 17.22 16.33
CA VAL A 81 -3.06 18.02 16.57
C VAL A 81 -2.57 18.70 15.29
N TYR A 82 -2.61 17.96 14.18
CA TYR A 82 -2.16 18.43 12.87
C TYR A 82 -3.00 19.58 12.32
N THR A 83 -4.32 19.62 12.58
CA THR A 83 -5.19 20.72 12.14
C THR A 83 -4.82 22.07 12.72
N ARG A 84 -4.16 22.10 13.89
CA ARG A 84 -3.72 23.33 14.55
C ARG A 84 -2.37 23.87 14.05
N PHE A 85 -1.61 23.08 13.30
CA PHE A 85 -0.29 23.48 12.83
C PHE A 85 -0.35 24.25 11.51
N SER A 86 0.55 25.22 11.35
CA SER A 86 0.76 25.89 10.07
C SER A 86 1.30 24.90 9.03
N ALA A 87 1.12 25.18 7.74
CA ALA A 87 1.61 24.30 6.64
C ALA A 87 3.14 24.04 6.76
N LYS A 88 3.92 25.04 7.17
CA LYS A 88 5.36 24.90 7.38
C LYS A 88 5.69 23.99 8.57
N THR A 89 4.97 24.13 9.68
CA THR A 89 5.18 23.29 10.87
C THR A 89 4.85 21.83 10.58
N ARG A 90 3.76 21.58 9.84
CA ARG A 90 3.40 20.22 9.38
C ARG A 90 4.52 19.63 8.52
N ALA A 91 5.00 20.36 7.52
CA ALA A 91 6.08 19.91 6.65
C ALA A 91 7.37 19.61 7.44
N ALA A 92 7.70 20.40 8.46
CA ALA A 92 8.87 20.14 9.31
C ALA A 92 8.72 18.85 10.12
N VAL A 93 7.56 18.63 10.75
CA VAL A 93 7.27 17.39 11.50
C VAL A 93 7.29 16.18 10.55
N ASP A 94 6.68 16.29 9.37
CA ASP A 94 6.65 15.22 8.37
C ASP A 94 8.05 14.85 7.89
N ILE A 95 8.95 15.81 7.71
CA ILE A 95 10.35 15.54 7.35
C ILE A 95 11.08 14.78 8.47
N VAL A 96 10.89 15.14 9.72
CA VAL A 96 11.52 14.43 10.85
C VAL A 96 10.98 12.99 10.94
N THR A 97 9.67 12.82 10.87
CA THR A 97 9.02 11.51 10.96
C THR A 97 9.29 10.62 9.73
N SER A 98 9.59 11.22 8.57
CA SER A 98 9.94 10.48 7.36
C SER A 98 11.20 9.63 7.53
N THR A 99 12.11 9.99 8.43
CA THR A 99 13.30 9.19 8.74
C THR A 99 12.90 7.80 9.27
N LEU A 100 11.96 7.75 10.22
CA LEU A 100 11.44 6.49 10.77
C LEU A 100 10.67 5.69 9.70
N PHE A 101 9.91 6.38 8.86
CA PHE A 101 9.20 5.78 7.75
C PHE A 101 10.18 5.10 6.76
N PHE A 102 11.24 5.79 6.32
CA PHE A 102 12.23 5.22 5.41
C PHE A 102 13.02 4.08 6.05
N LEU A 103 13.33 4.18 7.34
CA LEU A 103 13.99 3.10 8.08
C LEU A 103 13.11 1.84 8.08
N PHE A 104 11.83 1.98 8.43
CA PHE A 104 10.87 0.87 8.45
C PHE A 104 10.68 0.26 7.05
N CYS A 105 10.42 1.09 6.04
CA CYS A 105 10.22 0.62 4.67
C CYS A 105 11.50 0.01 4.08
N GLY A 106 12.68 0.54 4.43
CA GLY A 106 13.97 -0.02 4.06
C GLY A 106 14.19 -1.41 4.65
N MET A 107 13.92 -1.59 5.94
CA MET A 107 13.95 -2.90 6.58
C MET A 107 12.96 -3.88 5.92
N LEU A 108 11.75 -3.42 5.65
CA LEU A 108 10.73 -4.23 4.98
C LEU A 108 11.17 -4.64 3.56
N LEU A 109 11.85 -3.76 2.83
CA LEU A 109 12.39 -4.05 1.51
C LEU A 109 13.50 -5.11 1.57
N VAL A 110 14.45 -4.97 2.50
CA VAL A 110 15.60 -5.87 2.62
C VAL A 110 15.17 -7.24 3.15
N TYR A 111 14.50 -7.29 4.30
CA TYR A 111 14.09 -8.56 4.89
C TYR A 111 12.95 -9.23 4.14
N GLY A 112 11.99 -8.46 3.65
CA GLY A 112 10.92 -8.96 2.78
C GLY A 112 11.47 -9.44 1.44
N GLY A 113 12.48 -8.77 0.90
CA GLY A 113 13.19 -9.19 -0.31
C GLY A 113 13.94 -10.50 -0.12
N SER A 114 14.66 -10.66 1.00
CA SER A 114 15.33 -11.92 1.35
C SER A 114 14.32 -13.06 1.50
N LEU A 115 13.24 -12.84 2.24
CA LEU A 115 12.17 -13.82 2.41
C LEU A 115 11.53 -14.23 1.06
N ALA A 116 11.28 -13.26 0.20
CA ALA A 116 10.71 -13.51 -1.12
C ALA A 116 11.69 -14.27 -2.03
N TRP A 117 12.98 -13.93 -1.97
CA TRP A 117 14.02 -14.63 -2.71
C TRP A 117 14.19 -16.08 -2.29
N ASP A 118 14.24 -16.34 -0.98
CA ASP A 118 14.32 -17.68 -0.43
C ASP A 118 13.11 -18.53 -0.84
N SER A 119 11.92 -17.95 -0.79
CA SER A 119 10.69 -18.63 -1.20
C SER A 119 10.67 -18.93 -2.70
N LEU A 120 11.12 -17.98 -3.53
CA LEU A 120 11.21 -18.13 -4.98
C LEU A 120 12.26 -19.18 -5.36
N SER A 121 13.45 -19.16 -4.74
CA SER A 121 14.55 -20.07 -5.05
C SER A 121 14.21 -21.54 -4.75
N ARG A 122 13.32 -21.78 -3.77
CA ARG A 122 12.87 -23.12 -3.38
C ARG A 122 11.52 -23.52 -3.98
N PHE A 123 10.91 -22.63 -4.79
CA PHE A 123 9.54 -22.81 -5.29
C PHE A 123 8.58 -23.22 -4.17
N GLU A 124 8.62 -22.45 -3.08
CA GLU A 124 7.91 -22.79 -1.85
C GLU A 124 6.39 -22.87 -2.07
N HIS A 125 5.82 -23.95 -1.56
CA HIS A 125 4.38 -24.20 -1.58
C HIS A 125 3.82 -24.26 -0.16
N SER A 126 2.52 -24.06 -0.03
CA SER A 126 1.82 -24.21 1.25
C SER A 126 1.80 -25.69 1.66
N GLN A 127 1.79 -25.92 2.98
CA GLN A 127 1.62 -27.29 3.53
C GLN A 127 0.14 -27.66 3.69
N SER A 128 -0.76 -26.89 3.10
CA SER A 128 -2.20 -27.14 3.13
C SER A 128 -2.63 -28.24 2.16
N ALA A 129 -3.88 -28.68 2.27
CA ALA A 129 -4.45 -29.66 1.33
C ALA A 129 -4.54 -29.15 -0.13
N TRP A 130 -4.61 -27.81 -0.32
CA TRP A 130 -4.60 -27.21 -1.67
C TRP A 130 -3.19 -27.02 -2.22
N ASN A 131 -2.18 -26.85 -1.36
CA ASN A 131 -0.77 -26.72 -1.72
C ASN A 131 -0.46 -25.63 -2.78
N PRO A 132 -0.96 -24.38 -2.65
CA PRO A 132 -0.65 -23.32 -3.58
C PRO A 132 0.79 -22.82 -3.47
N PRO A 133 1.35 -22.21 -4.54
CA PRO A 133 2.66 -21.57 -4.47
C PRO A 133 2.59 -20.31 -3.58
N LEU A 134 3.52 -20.18 -2.62
CA LEU A 134 3.61 -19.06 -1.69
C LEU A 134 4.50 -17.92 -2.20
N TYR A 135 5.45 -18.21 -3.10
CA TYR A 135 6.39 -17.22 -3.61
C TYR A 135 5.74 -16.00 -4.28
N PRO A 136 4.59 -16.08 -5.00
CA PRO A 136 3.98 -14.88 -5.56
C PRO A 136 3.47 -13.93 -4.49
N ALA A 137 2.85 -14.47 -3.41
CA ALA A 137 2.37 -13.68 -2.29
C ALA A 137 3.54 -13.00 -1.54
N LYS A 138 4.65 -13.72 -1.32
CA LYS A 138 5.84 -13.17 -0.66
C LYS A 138 6.55 -12.11 -1.50
N LEU A 139 6.56 -12.22 -2.83
CA LEU A 139 7.09 -11.19 -3.74
C LEU A 139 6.32 -9.86 -3.67
N MET A 140 5.07 -9.87 -3.23
CA MET A 140 4.30 -8.65 -3.04
C MET A 140 4.85 -7.78 -1.90
N ILE A 141 5.52 -8.37 -0.91
CA ILE A 141 6.10 -7.64 0.24
C ILE A 141 7.18 -6.64 -0.23
N PRO A 142 8.27 -7.05 -0.89
CA PRO A 142 9.28 -6.11 -1.37
C PRO A 142 8.73 -5.17 -2.45
N THR A 143 7.78 -5.62 -3.28
CA THR A 143 7.14 -4.76 -4.28
C THR A 143 6.36 -3.63 -3.61
N ALA A 144 5.57 -3.93 -2.60
CA ALA A 144 4.84 -2.93 -1.82
C ALA A 144 5.78 -1.97 -1.07
N ALA A 145 6.85 -2.51 -0.47
CA ALA A 145 7.87 -1.69 0.19
C ALA A 145 8.53 -0.72 -0.79
N ALA A 146 8.84 -1.15 -2.01
CA ALA A 146 9.39 -0.30 -3.06
C ALA A 146 8.40 0.81 -3.47
N LEU A 147 7.12 0.49 -3.66
CA LEU A 147 6.06 1.47 -3.96
C LEU A 147 5.89 2.49 -2.83
N LEU A 148 5.92 2.03 -1.57
CA LEU A 148 5.86 2.89 -0.39
C LEU A 148 7.05 3.84 -0.32
N ILE A 149 8.28 3.35 -0.54
CA ILE A 149 9.48 4.18 -0.55
C ILE A 149 9.39 5.23 -1.66
N LEU A 150 9.00 4.85 -2.87
CA LEU A 150 8.84 5.78 -3.99
C LEU A 150 7.80 6.86 -3.66
N GLN A 151 6.66 6.49 -3.07
CA GLN A 151 5.65 7.45 -2.66
C GLN A 151 6.12 8.32 -1.50
N GLY A 152 6.84 7.74 -0.53
CA GLY A 152 7.47 8.49 0.56
C GLY A 152 8.47 9.55 0.06
N ILE A 153 9.27 9.22 -0.96
CA ILE A 153 10.19 10.17 -1.60
C ILE A 153 9.41 11.33 -2.24
N THR A 154 8.30 11.07 -2.93
CA THR A 154 7.49 12.15 -3.52
C THR A 154 6.89 13.05 -2.45
N LYS A 155 6.39 12.48 -1.34
CA LYS A 155 5.88 13.23 -0.20
C LYS A 155 7.00 14.08 0.43
N PHE A 156 8.15 13.48 0.71
CA PHE A 156 9.31 14.18 1.27
C PHE A 156 9.75 15.37 0.40
N ILE A 157 9.82 15.20 -0.92
CA ILE A 157 10.16 16.29 -1.84
C ILE A 157 9.12 17.41 -1.77
N ARG A 158 7.84 17.10 -1.67
CA ARG A 158 6.77 18.10 -1.51
C ARG A 158 6.92 18.88 -0.20
N ASP A 159 7.16 18.19 0.91
CA ASP A 159 7.33 18.80 2.22
C ASP A 159 8.52 19.75 2.26
N VAL A 160 9.65 19.36 1.65
CA VAL A 160 10.82 20.23 1.49
C VAL A 160 10.50 21.48 0.64
N LEU A 161 9.75 21.33 -0.46
CA LEU A 161 9.37 22.46 -1.32
C LEU A 161 8.44 23.43 -0.60
N ILE A 162 7.51 22.92 0.23
CA ILE A 162 6.64 23.76 1.10
C ILE A 162 7.46 24.56 2.10
N LEU A 163 8.48 23.95 2.74
CA LEU A 163 9.38 24.65 3.64
C LEU A 163 10.15 25.79 2.94
N LEU A 164 10.56 25.56 1.69
CA LEU A 164 11.27 26.53 0.86
C LEU A 164 10.36 27.63 0.28
N GLY A 165 9.04 27.61 0.59
CA GLY A 165 8.06 28.58 0.10
C GLY A 165 7.78 28.50 -1.40
N LYS A 166 8.07 27.36 -2.03
CA LYS A 166 7.79 27.13 -3.46
C LYS A 166 6.43 26.47 -3.62
N ASP A 167 5.56 27.09 -4.43
CA ASP A 167 4.25 26.52 -4.75
C ASP A 167 4.37 25.15 -5.40
N VAL A 168 3.87 24.14 -4.70
CA VAL A 168 3.74 22.76 -5.19
C VAL A 168 2.29 22.49 -5.58
N SER A 169 1.75 23.32 -6.49
CA SER A 169 0.43 23.09 -7.08
C SER A 169 0.49 21.96 -8.11
N ALA A 170 0.67 20.71 -7.66
CA ALA A 170 0.45 19.50 -8.45
C ALA A 170 0.45 18.25 -7.54
N GLY A 171 -0.51 18.12 -6.67
CA GLY A 171 -0.83 16.89 -5.98
C GLY A 171 -2.33 16.79 -5.75
N PRO A 172 -2.91 15.60 -5.65
CA PRO A 172 -4.28 15.48 -5.22
C PRO A 172 -4.43 16.20 -3.89
N THR A 173 -5.34 17.13 -3.82
CA THR A 173 -5.78 17.76 -2.57
C THR A 173 -6.15 16.64 -1.61
N PRO A 174 -5.65 16.65 -0.34
CA PRO A 174 -6.15 15.72 0.67
C PRO A 174 -7.67 15.82 0.67
N GLY A 175 -8.35 14.70 0.55
CA GLY A 175 -9.76 14.60 0.26
C GLY A 175 -10.59 15.67 0.96
N LYS A 176 -11.22 16.55 0.19
CA LYS A 176 -12.51 17.06 0.58
C LYS A 176 -13.40 15.83 0.66
N GLY A 177 -13.57 15.31 1.87
CA GLY A 177 -14.66 14.42 2.15
C GLY A 177 -15.91 15.10 1.58
N GLU A 178 -16.53 14.47 0.60
CA GLU A 178 -17.87 14.83 0.18
C GLU A 178 -18.72 14.86 1.45
N SER A 179 -19.09 16.07 1.83
CA SER A 179 -20.16 16.29 2.77
C SER A 179 -21.44 15.72 2.16
N LEU A 180 -21.79 14.51 2.59
CA LEU A 180 -23.19 14.03 2.55
C LEU A 180 -23.95 14.64 3.71
#